data_c02d65dd8d3897b775578aa6a63228d3
#
_entry.id   c02d65dd8d3897b775578aa6a63228d3
#
_cell.length_a   1.000
_cell.length_b   1.000
_cell.length_c   1.000
_cell.angle_alpha   90.00
_cell.angle_beta   90.00
_cell.angle_gamma   90.00
#
_symmetry.space_group_name_H-M   'P 1'
#
loop_
_entity.id
_entity.type
_entity.pdbx_description
1 polymer ?
#
loop_
_entity_poly.entity_id
_entity_poly.type
_entity_poly.pdbx_seq_one_letter_code
_entity_poly.pdbx_strand_id
1 'polypeptide(L)'
;MLDQWFARWLLCAIALSAQLAAAAPAARGEVLTIQGSSTFSNNLLTPRQSAIETLSGQTLKVVSLRSDLGLMRLLGGQAQFAAISTPLEWAVEFLRTANPDLPYHRLRVFPVSQVRVAFAVHPSNPLRNTDLDRIRRVLAGEATTWKELGGDDAPIRVAYVQGGGGVTLSVAGTLLRRRTLTPANPIRVAFDAQVVKVVEQEPRALGVAQLGLVKESHLPELMTDRTIEQELNLVTLGEPTPEQLAVIRAVRQTAAAAGLPTR
;
A
#
# COMPACT_ATOMS: atom_id res chain seq x y z
N MET A 1 46.32 56.48 51.86
CA MET A 1 45.12 56.70 51.07
C MET A 1 45.29 56.13 49.66
N LEU A 2 45.50 54.83 49.52
CA LEU A 2 45.82 54.18 48.23
C LEU A 2 45.39 52.72 48.23
N ASP A 3 44.30 52.37 48.92
CA ASP A 3 43.87 50.94 49.00
C ASP A 3 42.39 50.64 48.74
N GLN A 4 41.66 51.55 48.11
CA GLN A 4 40.22 51.25 47.83
C GLN A 4 39.80 51.25 46.36
N TRP A 5 40.76 51.26 45.43
CA TRP A 5 40.43 51.28 43.98
C TRP A 5 40.63 49.94 43.26
N PHE A 6 41.27 48.93 43.88
CA PHE A 6 41.53 47.65 43.28
C PHE A 6 40.42 46.62 43.52
N ALA A 7 39.47 46.86 44.41
CA ALA A 7 38.40 45.90 44.77
C ALA A 7 37.13 45.97 43.89
N ARG A 8 37.05 46.97 42.98
CA ARG A 8 35.81 47.15 42.15
C ARG A 8 35.88 46.63 40.73
N TRP A 9 37.01 46.10 40.27
CA TRP A 9 37.19 45.58 38.91
C TRP A 9 37.15 44.06 38.80
N LEU A 10 37.08 43.34 39.91
CA LEU A 10 37.08 41.88 39.93
C LEU A 10 35.65 41.22 39.97
N LEU A 11 34.60 42.05 40.01
CA LEU A 11 33.21 41.56 40.11
C LEU A 11 32.38 41.67 38.81
N CYS A 12 32.94 42.21 37.73
CA CYS A 12 32.23 42.31 36.44
C CYS A 12 32.68 41.31 35.38
N ALA A 13 33.59 40.36 35.67
CA ALA A 13 34.13 39.42 34.69
C ALA A 13 33.55 38.00 34.81
N ILE A 14 32.57 37.74 35.70
CA ILE A 14 32.01 36.39 35.93
C ILE A 14 30.56 36.24 35.44
N ALA A 15 30.00 37.19 34.72
CA ALA A 15 28.59 37.15 34.32
C ALA A 15 28.33 37.01 32.81
N LEU A 16 29.27 36.53 32.00
CA LEU A 16 29.03 36.37 30.56
C LEU A 16 29.58 35.05 29.99
N SER A 17 29.53 33.96 30.77
CA SER A 17 29.75 32.59 30.28
C SER A 17 28.49 31.78 30.43
N ALA A 18 27.32 32.38 30.13
CA ALA A 18 26.04 31.70 30.09
C ALA A 18 25.72 31.31 28.64
N GLN A 19 25.84 29.98 28.38
CA GLN A 19 24.93 29.27 27.49
C GLN A 19 25.00 29.57 25.98
N LEU A 20 26.09 29.18 25.33
CA LEU A 20 25.91 28.44 24.08
C LEU A 20 25.69 26.96 24.47
N ALA A 21 24.51 26.61 24.89
CA ALA A 21 24.03 25.23 24.79
C ALA A 21 23.92 24.98 23.30
N ALA A 22 25.01 24.46 22.71
CA ALA A 22 24.95 23.87 21.39
C ALA A 22 23.81 22.86 21.42
N ALA A 23 22.74 23.17 20.70
CA ALA A 23 21.71 22.19 20.41
C ALA A 23 22.46 21.01 19.77
N ALA A 24 22.64 19.95 20.55
CA ALA A 24 23.17 18.70 20.01
C ALA A 24 22.33 18.38 18.78
N PRO A 25 22.94 18.05 17.63
CA PRO A 25 22.18 17.63 16.49
C PRO A 25 21.29 16.47 16.98
N ALA A 26 19.96 16.64 16.86
CA ALA A 26 19.02 15.59 17.19
C ALA A 26 19.55 14.33 16.51
N ALA A 27 19.86 13.30 17.30
CA ALA A 27 20.34 12.03 16.79
C ALA A 27 19.38 11.66 15.65
N ARG A 28 19.90 11.58 14.41
CA ARG A 28 19.09 11.13 13.28
C ARG A 28 18.62 9.74 13.66
N GLY A 29 17.34 9.64 14.00
CA GLY A 29 16.72 8.36 14.36
C GLY A 29 17.00 7.34 13.28
N GLU A 30 17.06 6.08 13.68
CA GLU A 30 17.20 4.95 12.76
C GLU A 30 16.19 5.06 11.62
N VAL A 31 16.65 4.87 10.38
CA VAL A 31 15.75 4.94 9.21
C VAL A 31 14.80 3.76 9.25
N LEU A 32 13.52 4.00 9.44
CA LEU A 32 12.50 2.96 9.44
C LEU A 32 12.11 2.57 8.00
N THR A 33 12.29 1.30 7.68
CA THR A 33 12.01 0.78 6.34
C THR A 33 10.61 0.17 6.28
N ILE A 34 9.79 0.67 5.34
CA ILE A 34 8.47 0.14 5.01
C ILE A 34 8.58 -0.55 3.65
N GLN A 35 8.30 -1.84 3.57
CA GLN A 35 8.36 -2.59 2.31
C GLN A 35 7.04 -3.29 2.03
N GLY A 36 6.64 -3.38 0.77
CA GLY A 36 5.48 -4.17 0.35
C GLY A 36 4.59 -3.48 -0.65
N SER A 37 3.30 -3.64 -0.50
CA SER A 37 2.26 -3.30 -1.47
C SER A 37 2.52 -2.04 -2.29
N SER A 38 2.69 -2.19 -3.60
CA SER A 38 2.73 -1.08 -4.57
C SER A 38 1.48 -0.22 -4.49
N THR A 39 0.33 -0.84 -4.24
CA THR A 39 -0.93 -0.16 -3.96
C THR A 39 -0.80 0.85 -2.84
N PHE A 40 -0.36 0.40 -1.68
CA PHE A 40 -0.22 1.26 -0.50
C PHE A 40 0.87 2.31 -0.71
N SER A 41 2.01 1.89 -1.28
CA SER A 41 3.13 2.78 -1.56
C SER A 41 2.73 3.92 -2.48
N ASN A 42 2.10 3.63 -3.63
CA ASN A 42 1.80 4.62 -4.66
C ASN A 42 0.61 5.52 -4.28
N ASN A 43 -0.40 4.99 -3.60
CA ASN A 43 -1.58 5.79 -3.23
C ASN A 43 -1.39 6.65 -1.98
N LEU A 44 -0.51 6.27 -1.06
CA LEU A 44 -0.39 6.97 0.22
C LEU A 44 1.05 7.22 0.66
N LEU A 45 1.90 6.19 0.77
CA LEU A 45 3.18 6.33 1.46
C LEU A 45 4.15 7.24 0.69
N THR A 46 4.43 6.94 -0.57
CA THR A 46 5.41 7.68 -1.38
C THR A 46 4.98 9.12 -1.67
N PRO A 47 3.74 9.40 -2.12
CA PRO A 47 3.33 10.79 -2.41
C PRO A 47 3.29 11.69 -1.17
N ARG A 48 3.23 11.11 0.03
CA ARG A 48 3.08 11.83 1.30
C ARG A 48 4.18 11.51 2.30
N GLN A 49 5.29 10.94 1.86
CA GLN A 49 6.39 10.52 2.72
C GLN A 49 6.90 11.67 3.60
N SER A 50 7.15 12.83 3.02
CA SER A 50 7.63 14.02 3.75
C SER A 50 6.66 14.46 4.87
N ALA A 51 5.35 14.43 4.61
CA ALA A 51 4.34 14.74 5.62
C ALA A 51 4.33 13.70 6.75
N ILE A 52 4.45 12.40 6.41
CA ILE A 52 4.51 11.33 7.39
C ILE A 52 5.78 11.47 8.25
N GLU A 53 6.93 11.76 7.65
CA GLU A 53 8.20 11.96 8.35
C GLU A 53 8.12 13.17 9.30
N THR A 54 7.52 14.28 8.84
CA THR A 54 7.31 15.47 9.67
C THR A 54 6.41 15.18 10.87
N LEU A 55 5.29 14.47 10.66
CA LEU A 55 4.33 14.15 11.72
C LEU A 55 4.85 13.10 12.70
N SER A 56 5.65 12.15 12.23
CA SER A 56 6.19 11.07 13.08
C SER A 56 7.52 11.43 13.75
N GLY A 57 8.26 12.41 13.22
CA GLY A 57 9.64 12.69 13.60
C GLY A 57 10.62 11.60 13.18
N GLN A 58 10.24 10.69 12.28
CA GLN A 58 11.04 9.56 11.85
C GLN A 58 11.44 9.70 10.37
N THR A 59 12.64 9.25 10.02
CA THR A 59 13.06 9.12 8.62
C THR A 59 12.59 7.79 8.07
N LEU A 60 11.98 7.79 6.88
CA LEU A 60 11.42 6.60 6.26
C LEU A 60 12.16 6.19 4.98
N LYS A 61 12.25 4.89 4.75
CA LYS A 61 12.60 4.30 3.46
C LYS A 61 11.42 3.46 2.98
N VAL A 62 10.71 3.94 1.97
CA VAL A 62 9.59 3.20 1.36
C VAL A 62 10.08 2.43 0.14
N VAL A 63 9.83 1.12 0.11
CA VAL A 63 10.19 0.23 -0.99
C VAL A 63 8.93 -0.45 -1.52
N SER A 64 8.52 -0.06 -2.72
CA SER A 64 7.34 -0.59 -3.40
C SER A 64 7.61 -2.01 -3.94
N LEU A 65 6.87 -2.97 -3.44
CA LEU A 65 6.93 -4.41 -3.78
C LEU A 65 5.50 -4.95 -3.91
N ARG A 66 5.35 -6.28 -3.82
CA ARG A 66 4.06 -6.95 -3.56
C ARG A 66 3.87 -7.14 -2.05
N SER A 67 2.61 -7.32 -1.60
CA SER A 67 2.28 -7.52 -0.17
C SER A 67 2.98 -8.74 0.44
N ASP A 68 3.01 -9.85 -0.28
CA ASP A 68 3.68 -11.09 0.15
C ASP A 68 5.20 -10.90 0.34
N LEU A 69 5.86 -10.21 -0.59
CA LEU A 69 7.28 -9.91 -0.48
C LEU A 69 7.58 -8.97 0.69
N GLY A 70 6.72 -7.97 0.94
CA GLY A 70 6.84 -7.10 2.10
C GLY A 70 6.76 -7.86 3.42
N LEU A 71 5.81 -8.79 3.55
CA LEU A 71 5.71 -9.67 4.72
C LEU A 71 6.94 -10.56 4.89
N MET A 72 7.46 -11.12 3.80
CA MET A 72 8.71 -11.90 3.85
C MET A 72 9.89 -11.07 4.33
N ARG A 73 10.02 -9.81 3.88
CA ARG A 73 11.08 -8.90 4.34
C ARG A 73 10.94 -8.56 5.82
N LEU A 74 9.71 -8.32 6.30
CA LEU A 74 9.43 -8.09 7.71
C LEU A 74 9.77 -9.31 8.56
N LEU A 75 9.32 -10.50 8.17
CA LEU A 75 9.58 -11.76 8.88
C LEU A 75 11.06 -12.11 8.91
N GLY A 76 11.80 -11.74 7.87
CA GLY A 76 13.27 -11.89 7.77
C GLY A 76 14.08 -10.77 8.44
N GLY A 77 13.43 -9.81 9.13
CA GLY A 77 14.12 -8.70 9.81
C GLY A 77 14.73 -7.65 8.88
N GLN A 78 14.36 -7.64 7.60
CA GLN A 78 14.88 -6.72 6.57
C GLN A 78 14.02 -5.45 6.41
N ALA A 79 12.95 -5.35 7.18
CA ALA A 79 12.07 -4.17 7.25
C ALA A 79 11.49 -4.06 8.65
N GLN A 80 11.16 -2.83 9.07
CA GLN A 80 10.47 -2.55 10.32
C GLN A 80 8.95 -2.61 10.15
N PHE A 81 8.48 -2.45 8.90
CA PHE A 81 7.07 -2.60 8.54
C PHE A 81 6.91 -3.37 7.23
N ALA A 82 5.85 -4.16 7.16
CA ALA A 82 5.28 -4.56 5.88
C ALA A 82 4.05 -3.67 5.58
N ALA A 83 4.00 -3.15 4.35
CA ALA A 83 2.79 -2.55 3.80
C ALA A 83 2.02 -3.63 3.04
N ILE A 84 0.77 -3.89 3.42
CA ILE A 84 -0.08 -4.86 2.74
C ILE A 84 -1.39 -4.21 2.30
N SER A 85 -1.94 -4.68 1.20
CA SER A 85 -3.21 -4.22 0.65
C SER A 85 -4.23 -5.35 0.51
N THR A 86 -4.25 -6.21 1.52
CA THR A 86 -5.15 -7.35 1.64
C THR A 86 -5.28 -7.72 3.13
N PRO A 87 -6.33 -8.42 3.57
CA PRO A 87 -6.39 -8.99 4.90
C PRO A 87 -5.17 -9.86 5.20
N LEU A 88 -4.61 -9.70 6.42
CA LEU A 88 -3.36 -10.38 6.79
C LEU A 88 -3.48 -11.90 6.68
N GLU A 89 -4.60 -12.46 7.13
CA GLU A 89 -4.84 -13.90 7.12
C GLU A 89 -4.76 -14.50 5.72
N TRP A 90 -5.18 -13.76 4.66
CA TRP A 90 -5.09 -14.22 3.28
C TRP A 90 -3.65 -14.18 2.77
N ALA A 91 -2.90 -13.14 3.12
CA ALA A 91 -1.50 -13.04 2.74
C ALA A 91 -0.65 -14.11 3.47
N VAL A 92 -0.94 -14.38 4.74
CA VAL A 92 -0.29 -15.44 5.53
C VAL A 92 -0.61 -16.83 4.98
N GLU A 93 -1.87 -17.10 4.65
CA GLU A 93 -2.28 -18.39 4.04
C GLU A 93 -1.52 -18.65 2.73
N PHE A 94 -1.39 -17.62 1.88
CA PHE A 94 -0.62 -17.70 0.64
C PHE A 94 0.86 -18.03 0.90
N LEU A 95 1.49 -17.37 1.90
CA LEU A 95 2.91 -17.55 2.21
C LEU A 95 3.20 -18.87 2.92
N ARG A 96 2.30 -19.34 3.78
CA ARG A 96 2.49 -20.52 4.64
C ARG A 96 2.70 -21.80 3.85
N THR A 97 2.15 -21.89 2.65
CA THR A 97 2.35 -23.05 1.77
C THR A 97 3.82 -23.27 1.43
N ALA A 98 4.57 -22.19 1.22
CA ALA A 98 6.00 -22.27 0.86
C ALA A 98 6.95 -22.09 2.06
N ASN A 99 6.47 -21.46 3.15
CA ASN A 99 7.28 -21.08 4.31
C ASN A 99 6.52 -21.36 5.62
N PRO A 100 6.28 -22.63 5.98
CA PRO A 100 5.41 -23.00 7.12
C PRO A 100 5.93 -22.55 8.48
N ASP A 101 7.26 -22.47 8.65
CA ASP A 101 7.93 -22.31 9.94
C ASP A 101 8.15 -20.84 10.36
N LEU A 102 7.73 -19.88 9.53
CA LEU A 102 7.89 -18.46 9.87
C LEU A 102 6.97 -18.04 11.03
N PRO A 103 7.38 -17.06 11.85
CA PRO A 103 6.67 -16.69 13.08
C PRO A 103 5.43 -15.81 12.81
N TYR A 104 4.48 -16.27 12.00
CA TYR A 104 3.27 -15.55 11.60
C TYR A 104 2.40 -15.11 12.80
N HIS A 105 2.42 -15.85 13.90
CA HIS A 105 1.69 -15.53 15.13
C HIS A 105 2.16 -14.22 15.79
N ARG A 106 3.36 -13.77 15.46
CA ARG A 106 3.93 -12.51 15.97
C ARG A 106 3.52 -11.29 15.16
N LEU A 107 2.91 -11.44 13.99
CA LEU A 107 2.48 -10.32 13.17
C LEU A 107 1.35 -9.52 13.86
N ARG A 108 1.47 -8.19 13.82
CA ARG A 108 0.46 -7.24 14.33
C ARG A 108 0.02 -6.33 13.21
N VAL A 109 -1.28 -6.23 13.00
CA VAL A 109 -1.90 -5.44 11.92
C VAL A 109 -2.41 -4.11 12.43
N PHE A 110 -2.13 -3.08 11.68
CA PHE A 110 -2.61 -1.72 11.92
C PHE A 110 -3.37 -1.23 10.68
N PRO A 111 -4.70 -1.31 10.66
CA PRO A 111 -5.50 -0.80 9.56
C PRO A 111 -5.27 0.71 9.39
N VAL A 112 -5.12 1.13 8.15
CA VAL A 112 -4.87 2.54 7.79
C VAL A 112 -6.04 3.10 6.99
N SER A 113 -6.38 2.46 5.86
CA SER A 113 -7.36 2.96 4.92
C SER A 113 -7.88 1.84 4.03
N GLN A 114 -8.71 2.22 3.04
CA GLN A 114 -9.20 1.35 1.98
C GLN A 114 -9.09 2.05 0.63
N VAL A 115 -8.89 1.27 -0.43
CA VAL A 115 -8.98 1.73 -1.82
C VAL A 115 -9.86 0.76 -2.61
N ARG A 116 -10.53 1.27 -3.65
CA ARG A 116 -11.44 0.46 -4.45
C ARG A 116 -10.70 -0.27 -5.58
N VAL A 117 -11.03 -1.53 -5.77
CA VAL A 117 -10.69 -2.29 -6.98
C VAL A 117 -11.66 -1.88 -8.10
N ALA A 118 -11.15 -1.74 -9.30
CA ALA A 118 -11.92 -1.44 -10.50
C ALA A 118 -11.64 -2.46 -11.60
N PHE A 119 -12.63 -2.62 -12.48
CA PHE A 119 -12.52 -3.40 -13.69
C PHE A 119 -12.39 -2.44 -14.87
N ALA A 120 -11.18 -2.36 -15.46
CA ALA A 120 -10.90 -1.46 -16.57
C ALA A 120 -11.21 -2.15 -17.91
N VAL A 121 -11.71 -1.37 -18.86
CA VAL A 121 -11.92 -1.82 -20.24
C VAL A 121 -11.24 -0.88 -21.22
N HIS A 122 -10.92 -1.38 -22.40
CA HIS A 122 -10.37 -0.55 -23.48
C HIS A 122 -11.39 0.54 -23.90
N PRO A 123 -10.96 1.75 -24.29
CA PRO A 123 -11.86 2.83 -24.69
C PRO A 123 -12.87 2.46 -25.77
N SER A 124 -12.49 1.57 -26.71
CA SER A 124 -13.39 1.10 -27.78
C SER A 124 -14.45 0.09 -27.33
N ASN A 125 -14.34 -0.47 -26.12
CA ASN A 125 -15.36 -1.37 -25.60
C ASN A 125 -16.60 -0.54 -25.20
N PRO A 126 -17.81 -0.82 -25.75
CA PRO A 126 -19.00 -0.02 -25.44
C PRO A 126 -19.61 -0.34 -24.07
N LEU A 127 -19.26 -1.49 -23.48
CA LEU A 127 -19.84 -1.93 -22.20
C LEU A 127 -19.36 -1.03 -21.05
N ARG A 128 -20.30 -0.54 -20.22
CA ARG A 128 -19.99 0.31 -19.06
C ARG A 128 -20.52 -0.23 -17.74
N ASN A 129 -21.46 -1.17 -17.79
CA ASN A 129 -22.09 -1.74 -16.60
C ASN A 129 -22.21 -3.25 -16.70
N THR A 130 -22.04 -3.93 -15.60
CA THR A 130 -22.27 -5.37 -15.44
C THR A 130 -22.55 -5.67 -13.96
N ASP A 131 -22.59 -6.92 -13.55
CA ASP A 131 -22.67 -7.32 -12.15
C ASP A 131 -21.43 -8.13 -11.71
N LEU A 132 -21.18 -8.20 -10.41
CA LEU A 132 -20.03 -8.92 -9.86
C LEU A 132 -20.12 -10.44 -10.09
N ASP A 133 -21.31 -11.01 -10.22
CA ASP A 133 -21.44 -12.45 -10.48
C ASP A 133 -20.98 -12.81 -11.89
N ARG A 134 -21.26 -11.98 -12.88
CA ARG A 134 -20.69 -12.14 -14.24
C ARG A 134 -19.18 -11.97 -14.25
N ILE A 135 -18.65 -10.96 -13.55
CA ILE A 135 -17.20 -10.79 -13.36
C ILE A 135 -16.60 -12.03 -12.69
N ARG A 136 -17.22 -12.55 -11.64
CA ARG A 136 -16.79 -13.80 -10.98
C ARG A 136 -16.67 -14.94 -11.96
N ARG A 137 -17.67 -15.14 -12.82
CA ARG A 137 -17.67 -16.19 -13.84
C ARG A 137 -16.53 -16.06 -14.84
N VAL A 138 -16.22 -14.82 -15.27
CA VAL A 138 -15.05 -14.56 -16.14
C VAL A 138 -13.75 -14.90 -15.43
N LEU A 139 -13.58 -14.47 -14.18
CA LEU A 139 -12.37 -14.71 -13.39
C LEU A 139 -12.18 -16.18 -13.00
N ALA A 140 -13.26 -16.95 -12.96
CA ALA A 140 -13.27 -18.39 -12.75
C ALA A 140 -13.09 -19.21 -14.05
N GLY A 141 -13.09 -18.55 -15.23
CA GLY A 141 -13.02 -19.21 -16.54
C GLY A 141 -14.35 -19.84 -17.00
N GLU A 142 -15.46 -19.55 -16.30
CA GLU A 142 -16.80 -20.04 -16.59
C GLU A 142 -17.50 -19.24 -17.71
N ALA A 143 -17.09 -17.96 -17.90
CA ALA A 143 -17.51 -17.08 -18.98
C ALA A 143 -16.28 -16.60 -19.76
N THR A 144 -16.36 -16.60 -21.08
CA THR A 144 -15.19 -16.40 -21.96
C THR A 144 -15.37 -15.29 -22.98
N THR A 145 -16.58 -14.77 -23.14
CA THR A 145 -16.93 -13.75 -24.14
C THR A 145 -17.57 -12.52 -23.50
N TRP A 146 -17.40 -11.36 -24.12
CA TRP A 146 -18.04 -10.12 -23.71
C TRP A 146 -19.57 -10.18 -23.77
N LYS A 147 -20.13 -11.01 -24.66
CA LYS A 147 -21.58 -11.28 -24.77
C LYS A 147 -22.17 -11.76 -23.45
N GLU A 148 -21.44 -12.59 -22.71
CA GLU A 148 -21.89 -13.11 -21.41
C GLU A 148 -21.95 -12.02 -20.31
N LEU A 149 -21.27 -10.89 -20.55
CA LEU A 149 -21.34 -9.70 -19.71
C LEU A 149 -22.37 -8.67 -20.23
N GLY A 150 -22.95 -8.89 -21.39
CA GLY A 150 -23.90 -7.98 -22.03
C GLY A 150 -23.30 -7.12 -23.16
N GLY A 151 -22.08 -7.42 -23.59
CA GLY A 151 -21.38 -6.76 -24.71
C GLY A 151 -21.43 -7.58 -26.01
N ASP A 152 -20.43 -7.35 -26.85
CA ASP A 152 -20.30 -7.99 -28.17
C ASP A 152 -19.90 -9.48 -28.10
N ASP A 153 -20.12 -10.23 -29.16
CA ASP A 153 -19.69 -11.62 -29.26
C ASP A 153 -18.18 -11.72 -29.61
N ALA A 154 -17.34 -11.38 -28.61
CA ALA A 154 -15.90 -11.37 -28.74
C ALA A 154 -15.26 -11.98 -27.48
N PRO A 155 -14.10 -12.66 -27.59
CA PRO A 155 -13.44 -13.26 -26.43
C PRO A 155 -12.91 -12.20 -25.48
N ILE A 156 -12.96 -12.49 -24.15
CA ILE A 156 -12.38 -11.66 -23.10
C ILE A 156 -10.93 -12.11 -22.86
N ARG A 157 -10.02 -11.15 -22.74
CA ARG A 157 -8.65 -11.36 -22.23
C ARG A 157 -8.50 -10.68 -20.88
N VAL A 158 -8.24 -11.43 -19.81
CA VAL A 158 -8.17 -10.89 -18.45
C VAL A 158 -6.75 -10.53 -18.09
N ALA A 159 -6.49 -9.22 -17.90
CA ALA A 159 -5.21 -8.69 -17.44
C ALA A 159 -5.24 -8.54 -15.91
N TYR A 160 -4.30 -9.18 -15.20
CA TYR A 160 -4.19 -9.12 -13.75
C TYR A 160 -2.77 -9.43 -13.25
N VAL A 161 -2.44 -8.98 -12.02
CA VAL A 161 -1.16 -9.28 -11.38
C VAL A 161 -1.13 -10.72 -10.92
N GLN A 162 -0.12 -11.49 -11.35
CA GLN A 162 0.03 -12.89 -10.93
C GLN A 162 0.53 -13.00 -9.48
N GLY A 163 0.24 -14.13 -8.82
CA GLY A 163 0.73 -14.45 -7.49
C GLY A 163 0.06 -13.66 -6.36
N GLY A 164 0.84 -13.27 -5.35
CA GLY A 164 0.37 -12.63 -4.11
C GLY A 164 0.13 -11.11 -4.20
N GLY A 165 -0.21 -10.58 -5.37
CA GLY A 165 -0.56 -9.16 -5.52
C GLY A 165 -1.84 -8.80 -4.75
N GLY A 166 -1.83 -7.66 -4.04
CA GLY A 166 -2.94 -7.28 -3.15
C GLY A 166 -4.29 -7.19 -3.86
N VAL A 167 -4.35 -6.62 -5.08
CA VAL A 167 -5.59 -6.55 -5.89
C VAL A 167 -6.11 -7.96 -6.20
N THR A 168 -5.24 -8.83 -6.70
CA THR A 168 -5.59 -10.21 -7.05
C THR A 168 -6.09 -11.01 -5.85
N LEU A 169 -5.41 -10.88 -4.70
CA LEU A 169 -5.84 -11.55 -3.45
C LEU A 169 -7.17 -11.01 -2.94
N SER A 170 -7.40 -9.70 -2.99
CA SER A 170 -8.67 -9.08 -2.58
C SER A 170 -9.83 -9.57 -3.45
N VAL A 171 -9.64 -9.61 -4.76
CA VAL A 171 -10.65 -10.12 -5.70
C VAL A 171 -10.89 -11.62 -5.52
N ALA A 172 -9.83 -12.40 -5.38
CA ALA A 172 -9.93 -13.84 -5.12
C ALA A 172 -10.66 -14.14 -3.81
N GLY A 173 -10.36 -13.38 -2.76
CA GLY A 173 -11.02 -13.48 -1.47
C GLY A 173 -12.52 -13.17 -1.55
N THR A 174 -12.86 -12.06 -2.19
CA THR A 174 -14.24 -11.58 -2.29
C THR A 174 -15.10 -12.43 -3.23
N LEU A 175 -14.59 -12.77 -4.41
CA LEU A 175 -15.40 -13.39 -5.47
C LEU A 175 -15.20 -14.90 -5.60
N LEU A 176 -14.01 -15.43 -5.30
CA LEU A 176 -13.64 -16.81 -5.61
C LEU A 176 -13.41 -17.66 -4.35
N ARG A 177 -13.85 -17.22 -3.18
CA ARG A 177 -13.61 -17.92 -1.90
C ARG A 177 -12.13 -18.28 -1.72
N ARG A 178 -11.24 -17.33 -2.03
CA ARG A 178 -9.76 -17.44 -1.99
C ARG A 178 -9.12 -18.42 -3.00
N ARG A 179 -9.89 -18.94 -3.94
CA ARG A 179 -9.31 -19.71 -5.04
C ARG A 179 -8.59 -18.78 -6.03
N THR A 180 -7.56 -19.29 -6.67
CA THR A 180 -6.81 -18.55 -7.70
C THR A 180 -7.71 -18.14 -8.87
N LEU A 181 -7.44 -16.99 -9.48
CA LEU A 181 -8.06 -16.58 -10.73
C LEU A 181 -7.62 -17.53 -11.84
N THR A 182 -8.57 -18.07 -12.56
CA THR A 182 -8.37 -19.02 -13.67
C THR A 182 -9.15 -18.62 -14.93
N PRO A 183 -9.06 -17.35 -15.38
CA PRO A 183 -9.75 -16.94 -16.60
C PRO A 183 -9.24 -17.73 -17.82
N ALA A 184 -10.11 -17.91 -18.82
CA ALA A 184 -9.80 -18.72 -20.00
C ALA A 184 -8.62 -18.15 -20.82
N ASN A 185 -8.54 -16.81 -20.93
CA ASN A 185 -7.49 -16.11 -21.69
C ASN A 185 -6.75 -15.10 -20.77
N PRO A 186 -5.83 -15.58 -19.91
CA PRO A 186 -5.13 -14.72 -18.96
C PRO A 186 -3.98 -13.92 -19.60
N ILE A 187 -3.86 -12.66 -19.23
CA ILE A 187 -2.66 -11.85 -19.41
C ILE A 187 -2.09 -11.56 -18.03
N ARG A 188 -1.04 -12.30 -17.65
CA ARG A 188 -0.42 -12.19 -16.34
C ARG A 188 0.71 -11.18 -16.37
N VAL A 189 0.68 -10.21 -15.45
CA VAL A 189 1.70 -9.18 -15.31
C VAL A 189 2.31 -9.21 -13.91
N ALA A 190 3.45 -8.53 -13.73
CA ALA A 190 4.16 -8.50 -12.46
C ALA A 190 3.65 -7.40 -11.52
N PHE A 191 3.16 -6.26 -12.06
CA PHE A 191 2.78 -5.08 -11.29
C PHE A 191 1.47 -4.45 -11.80
N ASP A 192 0.74 -3.78 -10.90
CA ASP A 192 -0.56 -3.16 -11.19
C ASP A 192 -0.50 -2.14 -12.34
N ALA A 193 0.57 -1.33 -12.44
CA ALA A 193 0.74 -0.37 -13.52
C ALA A 193 0.82 -1.00 -14.92
N GLN A 194 1.19 -2.29 -15.01
CA GLN A 194 1.20 -3.01 -16.29
C GLN A 194 -0.20 -3.43 -16.72
N VAL A 195 -1.14 -3.62 -15.78
CA VAL A 195 -2.52 -3.99 -16.10
C VAL A 195 -3.18 -2.92 -16.95
N VAL A 196 -3.10 -1.65 -16.52
CA VAL A 196 -3.71 -0.53 -17.26
C VAL A 196 -3.07 -0.36 -18.64
N LYS A 197 -1.75 -0.55 -18.76
CA LYS A 197 -1.06 -0.50 -20.07
C LYS A 197 -1.50 -1.61 -21.02
N VAL A 198 -1.77 -2.81 -20.49
CA VAL A 198 -2.35 -3.89 -21.29
C VAL A 198 -3.74 -3.51 -21.79
N VAL A 199 -4.57 -2.92 -20.92
CA VAL A 199 -5.93 -2.51 -21.30
C VAL A 199 -5.91 -1.39 -22.34
N GLU A 200 -4.95 -0.46 -22.28
CA GLU A 200 -4.75 0.59 -23.30
C GLU A 200 -4.45 0.03 -24.70
N GLN A 201 -3.82 -1.13 -24.79
CA GLN A 201 -3.32 -1.73 -26.03
C GLN A 201 -4.16 -2.88 -26.57
N GLU A 202 -4.98 -3.49 -25.73
CA GLU A 202 -5.74 -4.69 -26.05
C GLU A 202 -7.25 -4.41 -26.00
N PRO A 203 -7.94 -4.25 -27.15
CA PRO A 203 -9.37 -3.94 -27.20
C PRO A 203 -10.29 -4.95 -26.52
N ARG A 204 -9.80 -6.19 -26.34
CA ARG A 204 -10.56 -7.28 -25.69
C ARG A 204 -10.18 -7.48 -24.24
N ALA A 205 -9.35 -6.59 -23.65
CA ALA A 205 -8.91 -6.73 -22.28
C ALA A 205 -10.00 -6.33 -21.28
N LEU A 206 -10.09 -7.13 -20.21
CA LEU A 206 -10.68 -6.80 -18.93
C LEU A 206 -9.54 -6.69 -17.92
N GLY A 207 -9.22 -5.49 -17.46
CA GLY A 207 -8.17 -5.24 -16.49
C GLY A 207 -8.71 -5.29 -15.05
N VAL A 208 -8.01 -6.00 -14.17
CA VAL A 208 -8.29 -6.02 -12.74
C VAL A 208 -7.24 -5.16 -12.05
N ALA A 209 -7.59 -3.93 -11.66
CA ALA A 209 -6.66 -2.92 -11.15
C ALA A 209 -7.27 -2.09 -10.03
N GLN A 210 -6.50 -1.19 -9.45
CA GLN A 210 -7.03 -0.17 -8.55
C GLN A 210 -7.73 0.94 -9.30
N LEU A 211 -8.81 1.46 -8.71
CA LEU A 211 -9.55 2.59 -9.27
C LEU A 211 -8.65 3.81 -9.52
N GLY A 212 -7.70 4.10 -8.61
CA GLY A 212 -6.75 5.21 -8.78
C GLY A 212 -5.98 5.12 -10.09
N LEU A 213 -5.37 3.97 -10.37
CA LEU A 213 -4.61 3.71 -11.61
C LEU A 213 -5.50 3.78 -12.85
N VAL A 214 -6.72 3.23 -12.77
CA VAL A 214 -7.68 3.29 -13.89
C VAL A 214 -8.04 4.73 -14.22
N LYS A 215 -8.27 5.57 -13.21
CA LYS A 215 -8.56 7.00 -13.38
C LYS A 215 -7.37 7.78 -13.93
N GLU A 216 -6.17 7.56 -13.40
CA GLU A 216 -4.93 8.19 -13.86
C GLU A 216 -4.61 7.85 -15.33
N SER A 217 -4.92 6.63 -15.76
CA SER A 217 -4.79 6.18 -17.15
C SER A 217 -5.96 6.59 -18.05
N HIS A 218 -6.96 7.32 -17.54
CA HIS A 218 -8.16 7.74 -18.27
C HIS A 218 -8.92 6.59 -18.94
N LEU A 219 -8.77 5.37 -18.40
CA LEU A 219 -9.47 4.20 -18.92
C LEU A 219 -10.93 4.18 -18.43
N PRO A 220 -11.88 3.72 -19.27
CA PRO A 220 -13.24 3.47 -18.82
C PRO A 220 -13.27 2.35 -17.76
N GLU A 221 -14.02 2.61 -16.70
CA GLU A 221 -14.37 1.62 -15.69
C GLU A 221 -15.64 0.85 -16.13
N LEU A 222 -15.60 -0.46 -16.03
CA LEU A 222 -16.78 -1.30 -16.09
C LEU A 222 -17.41 -1.34 -14.69
N MET A 223 -18.49 -0.57 -14.51
CA MET A 223 -19.19 -0.45 -13.24
C MET A 223 -19.90 -1.76 -12.87
N THR A 224 -19.92 -2.07 -11.59
CA THR A 224 -20.58 -3.25 -11.04
C THR A 224 -21.63 -2.86 -9.98
N ASP A 225 -22.59 -3.75 -9.74
CA ASP A 225 -23.66 -3.60 -8.74
C ASP A 225 -23.15 -3.41 -7.30
N ARG A 226 -21.96 -3.90 -6.99
CA ARG A 226 -21.27 -3.77 -5.71
C ARG A 226 -19.79 -3.44 -5.94
N THR A 227 -19.11 -2.88 -4.94
CA THR A 227 -17.68 -2.58 -4.99
C THR A 227 -16.83 -3.62 -4.27
N ILE A 228 -15.57 -3.77 -4.68
CA ILE A 228 -14.57 -4.54 -3.95
C ILE A 228 -13.58 -3.54 -3.35
N GLU A 229 -13.47 -3.56 -2.03
CA GLU A 229 -12.53 -2.74 -1.29
C GLU A 229 -11.24 -3.51 -1.01
N GLN A 230 -10.14 -2.82 -1.15
CA GLN A 230 -8.81 -3.31 -0.85
C GLN A 230 -8.28 -2.58 0.39
N GLU A 231 -8.00 -3.33 1.44
CA GLU A 231 -7.48 -2.75 2.67
C GLU A 231 -6.03 -2.33 2.54
N LEU A 232 -5.68 -1.20 3.15
CA LEU A 232 -4.31 -0.73 3.31
C LEU A 232 -3.91 -0.87 4.77
N ASN A 233 -3.01 -1.80 5.06
CA ASN A 233 -2.60 -2.11 6.42
C ASN A 233 -1.08 -2.01 6.56
N LEU A 234 -0.60 -1.41 7.67
CA LEU A 234 0.77 -1.58 8.15
C LEU A 234 0.83 -2.82 9.05
N VAL A 235 1.93 -3.56 8.94
CA VAL A 235 2.17 -4.75 9.76
C VAL A 235 3.53 -4.63 10.43
N THR A 236 3.62 -4.99 11.72
CA THR A 236 4.88 -5.11 12.47
C THR A 236 5.11 -6.55 12.90
N LEU A 237 6.36 -6.86 13.27
CA LEU A 237 6.74 -8.15 13.86
C LEU A 237 6.86 -7.99 15.38
N GLY A 238 5.85 -8.40 16.10
CA GLY A 238 5.67 -8.13 17.53
C GLY A 238 4.99 -6.80 17.80
N GLU A 239 4.93 -6.43 19.08
CA GLU A 239 4.38 -5.15 19.49
C GLU A 239 5.24 -4.00 18.93
N PRO A 240 4.61 -2.93 18.44
CA PRO A 240 5.32 -1.81 17.83
C PRO A 240 6.10 -1.00 18.87
N THR A 241 7.27 -0.53 18.50
CA THR A 241 8.05 0.43 19.29
C THR A 241 7.35 1.80 19.32
N PRO A 242 7.76 2.72 20.22
CA PRO A 242 7.24 4.10 20.23
C PRO A 242 7.41 4.81 18.89
N GLU A 243 8.54 4.61 18.20
CA GLU A 243 8.85 5.16 16.87
C GLU A 243 7.91 4.58 15.81
N GLN A 244 7.69 3.28 15.84
CA GLN A 244 6.76 2.61 14.94
C GLN A 244 5.32 3.09 15.19
N LEU A 245 4.91 3.28 16.43
CA LEU A 245 3.59 3.86 16.77
C LEU A 245 3.43 5.29 16.26
N ALA A 246 4.49 6.10 16.32
CA ALA A 246 4.49 7.46 15.78
C ALA A 246 4.25 7.42 14.25
N VAL A 247 4.94 6.53 13.52
CA VAL A 247 4.73 6.35 12.07
C VAL A 247 3.31 5.87 11.77
N ILE A 248 2.78 4.87 12.49
CA ILE A 248 1.41 4.38 12.30
C ILE A 248 0.38 5.51 12.44
N ARG A 249 0.50 6.33 13.50
CA ARG A 249 -0.37 7.49 13.71
C ARG A 249 -0.25 8.51 12.58
N ALA A 250 0.98 8.85 12.18
CA ALA A 250 1.23 9.80 11.11
C ALA A 250 0.65 9.34 9.76
N VAL A 251 0.79 8.05 9.43
CA VAL A 251 0.22 7.46 8.20
C VAL A 251 -1.32 7.53 8.22
N ARG A 252 -1.96 7.20 9.34
CA ARG A 252 -3.42 7.31 9.50
C ARG A 252 -3.90 8.77 9.36
N GLN A 253 -3.24 9.69 10.04
CA GLN A 253 -3.58 11.12 9.95
C GLN A 253 -3.44 11.64 8.53
N THR A 254 -2.38 11.22 7.83
CA THR A 254 -2.12 11.61 6.43
C THR A 254 -3.17 11.00 5.48
N ALA A 255 -3.61 9.77 5.73
CA ALA A 255 -4.68 9.13 4.97
C ALA A 255 -6.01 9.89 5.14
N ALA A 256 -6.36 10.26 6.38
CA ALA A 256 -7.55 11.06 6.67
C ALA A 256 -7.51 12.43 5.99
N ALA A 257 -6.37 13.13 6.06
CA ALA A 257 -6.18 14.42 5.39
C ALA A 257 -6.26 14.32 3.85
N ALA A 258 -5.99 13.15 3.29
CA ALA A 258 -6.13 12.85 1.87
C ALA A 258 -7.56 12.48 1.44
N GLY A 259 -8.52 12.47 2.37
CA GLY A 259 -9.88 12.04 2.10
C GLY A 259 -10.04 10.53 1.84
N LEU A 260 -9.03 9.73 2.19
CA LEU A 260 -9.14 8.28 2.13
C LEU A 260 -9.98 7.77 3.31
N PRO A 261 -10.84 6.76 3.10
CA PRO A 261 -11.60 6.14 4.21
C PRO A 261 -10.64 5.62 5.27
N THR A 262 -10.77 6.09 6.51
CA THR A 262 -9.96 5.62 7.66
C THR A 262 -10.76 4.61 8.47
N ARG A 263 -10.07 3.62 9.05
CA ARG A 263 -10.61 2.66 10.01
C ARG A 263 -10.00 2.83 11.40
#